data_c1b20e491746618d200bb5ceae27dcf6
#
_entry.id   c1b20e491746618d200bb5ceae27dcf6
#
_cell.length_a   1.000
_cell.length_b   1.000
_cell.length_c   1.000
_cell.angle_alpha   90.00
_cell.angle_beta   90.00
_cell.angle_gamma   90.00
#
_symmetry.space_group_name_H-M   'P 1'
#
loop_
_entity.id
_entity.type
_entity.pdbx_description
1 polymer ?
#
loop_
_entity_poly.entity_id
_entity_poly.type
_entity_poly.pdbx_seq_one_letter_code
_entity_poly.pdbx_strand_id
1 'polypeptide(L)'
;EPSSGVSNKAVFWTNIQTPELPTVPDAGSFSHSVGVDTVRHVKERHGSDSENRHGQIAVGKDDFARIPEIVSSPDGIRTDFVSEQGRPRVAYVKRFDDGVIFYMEEASKKRRDLRGISMRKYPSTIDTDRVLAMATNPNLYVRNGERAYDHSTPNTDTNQDILFQGGADRGMFSREHNLIALL
;
A
#
# COMPACT_ATOMS: atom_id res chain seq x y z
N GLU A 1 -19.41 -10.68 14.18
CA GLU A 1 -18.59 -9.45 14.21
C GLU A 1 -17.12 -9.81 14.32
N PRO A 2 -16.21 -9.07 13.65
CA PRO A 2 -14.79 -9.29 13.85
C PRO A 2 -14.39 -8.99 15.28
N SER A 3 -13.68 -9.91 15.91
CA SER A 3 -13.11 -9.69 17.22
C SER A 3 -11.69 -9.13 17.11
N SER A 4 -11.31 -8.24 18.02
CA SER A 4 -9.98 -7.65 18.05
C SER A 4 -9.25 -8.03 19.33
N GLY A 5 -7.95 -8.24 19.22
CA GLY A 5 -7.03 -8.47 20.31
C GLY A 5 -5.84 -7.52 20.23
N VAL A 6 -5.28 -7.19 21.38
CA VAL A 6 -4.08 -6.33 21.46
C VAL A 6 -3.00 -7.07 22.24
N SER A 7 -1.81 -7.11 21.68
CA SER A 7 -0.60 -7.52 22.37
C SER A 7 0.38 -6.35 22.45
N ASN A 8 1.42 -6.47 23.29
CA ASN A 8 2.49 -5.46 23.38
C ASN A 8 3.24 -5.24 22.05
N LYS A 9 3.02 -6.10 21.05
CA LYS A 9 3.73 -6.08 19.77
C LYS A 9 2.84 -5.90 18.55
N ALA A 10 1.52 -6.12 18.67
CA ALA A 10 0.59 -6.04 17.55
C ALA A 10 -0.86 -5.88 18.00
N VAL A 11 -1.65 -5.24 17.14
CA VAL A 11 -3.12 -5.35 17.12
C VAL A 11 -3.45 -6.41 16.08
N PHE A 12 -4.41 -7.28 16.38
CA PHE A 12 -4.86 -8.31 15.47
C PHE A 12 -6.38 -8.43 15.46
N TRP A 13 -6.90 -8.91 14.34
CA TRP A 13 -8.32 -9.15 14.12
C TRP A 13 -8.53 -10.58 13.63
N THR A 14 -9.53 -11.22 14.12
CA THR A 14 -10.01 -12.54 13.70
C THR A 14 -11.43 -12.45 13.16
N ASN A 15 -11.90 -13.51 12.51
CA ASN A 15 -13.24 -13.58 11.93
C ASN A 15 -13.53 -12.50 10.87
N ILE A 16 -12.48 -12.03 10.18
CA ILE A 16 -12.62 -11.21 9.00
C ILE A 16 -12.56 -12.12 7.77
N GLN A 17 -13.43 -11.89 6.82
CA GLN A 17 -13.37 -12.60 5.54
C GLN A 17 -12.04 -12.27 4.84
N THR A 18 -11.20 -13.28 4.68
CA THR A 18 -9.91 -13.15 3.99
C THR A 18 -10.09 -13.48 2.52
N PRO A 19 -9.48 -12.71 1.61
CA PRO A 19 -9.51 -13.03 0.19
C PRO A 19 -8.78 -14.34 -0.11
N GLU A 20 -9.15 -14.99 -1.20
CA GLU A 20 -8.40 -16.13 -1.71
C GLU A 20 -7.01 -15.66 -2.17
N LEU A 21 -5.98 -16.34 -1.68
CA LEU A 21 -4.60 -16.13 -2.10
C LEU A 21 -4.12 -17.38 -2.85
N PRO A 22 -3.87 -17.31 -4.16
CA PRO A 22 -3.45 -18.49 -4.95
C PRO A 22 -2.21 -19.18 -4.39
N THR A 23 -1.33 -18.42 -3.74
CA THR A 23 -0.08 -18.91 -3.15
C THR A 23 -0.19 -19.30 -1.67
N VAL A 24 -1.36 -19.08 -1.07
CA VAL A 24 -1.67 -19.41 0.34
C VAL A 24 -3.09 -19.97 0.43
N PRO A 25 -3.31 -21.26 0.08
CA PRO A 25 -4.66 -21.85 0.00
C PRO A 25 -5.51 -21.74 1.27
N ASP A 26 -4.87 -21.74 2.43
CA ASP A 26 -5.56 -21.70 3.74
C ASP A 26 -5.71 -20.28 4.29
N ALA A 27 -5.49 -19.25 3.48
CA ALA A 27 -5.51 -17.86 3.94
C ALA A 27 -6.81 -17.45 4.65
N GLY A 28 -7.94 -18.05 4.27
CA GLY A 28 -9.24 -17.81 4.92
C GLY A 28 -9.28 -18.12 6.42
N SER A 29 -8.32 -18.89 6.93
CA SER A 29 -8.19 -19.21 8.36
C SER A 29 -7.14 -18.37 9.09
N PHE A 30 -6.51 -17.42 8.39
CA PHE A 30 -5.47 -16.56 8.99
C PHE A 30 -6.11 -15.39 9.75
N SER A 31 -5.41 -14.93 10.79
CA SER A 31 -5.72 -13.64 11.40
C SER A 31 -5.09 -12.50 10.60
N HIS A 32 -5.67 -11.31 10.72
CA HIS A 32 -5.05 -10.07 10.23
C HIS A 32 -4.36 -9.38 11.39
N SER A 33 -3.17 -8.84 11.17
CA SER A 33 -2.43 -8.16 12.23
C SER A 33 -1.69 -6.91 11.75
N VAL A 34 -1.50 -5.96 12.66
CA VAL A 34 -0.62 -4.80 12.47
C VAL A 34 0.36 -4.72 13.62
N GLY A 35 1.64 -4.84 13.32
CA GLY A 35 2.70 -4.72 14.31
C GLY A 35 3.00 -3.27 14.68
N VAL A 36 3.52 -3.06 15.89
CA VAL A 36 3.97 -1.74 16.37
C VAL A 36 5.01 -1.14 15.41
N ASP A 37 5.88 -1.97 14.84
CA ASP A 37 6.89 -1.52 13.88
C ASP A 37 6.26 -0.99 12.59
N THR A 38 5.19 -1.63 12.11
CA THR A 38 4.43 -1.15 10.94
C THR A 38 3.75 0.19 11.25
N VAL A 39 3.12 0.32 12.42
CA VAL A 39 2.50 1.59 12.84
C VAL A 39 3.54 2.71 12.91
N ARG A 40 4.69 2.42 13.51
CA ARG A 40 5.79 3.39 13.60
C ARG A 40 6.28 3.80 12.20
N HIS A 41 6.55 2.83 11.35
CA HIS A 41 6.98 3.06 9.97
C HIS A 41 5.99 3.92 9.18
N VAL A 42 4.70 3.57 9.23
CA VAL A 42 3.65 4.34 8.54
C VAL A 42 3.59 5.78 9.08
N LYS A 43 3.65 5.98 10.39
CA LYS A 43 3.67 7.32 10.99
C LYS A 43 4.88 8.14 10.57
N GLU A 44 6.06 7.54 10.55
CA GLU A 44 7.30 8.22 10.18
C GLU A 44 7.35 8.58 8.70
N ARG A 45 6.77 7.75 7.83
CA ARG A 45 6.87 7.89 6.38
C ARG A 45 5.63 8.51 5.74
N HIS A 46 4.45 8.30 6.31
CA HIS A 46 3.16 8.67 5.73
C HIS A 46 2.24 9.43 6.70
N GLY A 47 2.74 9.88 7.84
CA GLY A 47 1.96 10.54 8.90
C GLY A 47 2.16 12.04 9.00
N SER A 48 2.84 12.70 8.07
CA SER A 48 3.16 14.12 8.14
C SER A 48 2.84 14.88 6.85
N ASP A 49 2.86 16.20 6.91
CA ASP A 49 2.61 17.10 5.76
C ASP A 49 3.63 16.94 4.62
N SER A 50 4.77 16.26 4.86
CA SER A 50 5.74 15.95 3.81
C SER A 50 5.15 15.09 2.68
N GLU A 51 4.08 14.36 2.96
CA GLU A 51 3.42 13.48 2.00
C GLU A 51 2.71 14.24 0.86
N ASN A 52 2.35 15.49 1.08
CA ASN A 52 1.77 16.34 0.04
C ASN A 52 2.66 16.44 -1.22
N ARG A 53 3.97 16.27 -1.08
CA ARG A 53 4.92 16.26 -2.21
C ARG A 53 4.74 15.08 -3.16
N HIS A 54 4.11 14.01 -2.67
CA HIS A 54 3.89 12.77 -3.43
C HIS A 54 2.42 12.55 -3.81
N GLY A 55 1.59 13.58 -3.66
CA GLY A 55 0.15 13.48 -3.87
C GLY A 55 -0.57 12.64 -2.81
N GLN A 56 0.11 12.32 -1.71
CA GLN A 56 -0.46 11.62 -0.56
C GLN A 56 -0.93 12.65 0.47
N ILE A 57 -1.79 12.22 1.36
CA ILE A 57 -2.19 12.96 2.56
C ILE A 57 -1.81 12.14 3.80
N ALA A 58 -1.64 12.81 4.94
CA ALA A 58 -1.17 12.17 6.15
C ALA A 58 -2.09 11.03 6.61
N VAL A 59 -1.49 9.89 6.95
CA VAL A 59 -2.19 8.78 7.63
C VAL A 59 -2.31 9.10 9.12
N GLY A 60 -3.54 9.19 9.60
CA GLY A 60 -3.85 9.43 11.02
C GLY A 60 -4.07 8.13 11.80
N LYS A 61 -4.20 8.27 13.12
CA LYS A 61 -4.50 7.14 14.00
C LYS A 61 -5.83 6.46 13.67
N ASP A 62 -6.81 7.24 13.24
CA ASP A 62 -8.16 6.76 12.95
C ASP A 62 -8.19 5.92 11.67
N ASP A 63 -7.23 6.11 10.77
CA ASP A 63 -7.09 5.31 9.56
C ASP A 63 -6.73 3.85 9.89
N PHE A 64 -5.95 3.61 10.95
CA PHE A 64 -5.66 2.26 11.41
C PHE A 64 -6.92 1.55 11.97
N ALA A 65 -7.84 2.27 12.57
CA ALA A 65 -9.10 1.71 13.04
C ALA A 65 -10.01 1.23 11.90
N ARG A 66 -9.79 1.72 10.67
CA ARG A 66 -10.53 1.34 9.46
C ARG A 66 -10.04 0.04 8.83
N ILE A 67 -8.92 -0.54 9.27
CA ILE A 67 -8.34 -1.74 8.66
C ILE A 67 -9.35 -2.89 8.55
N PRO A 68 -10.14 -3.24 9.58
CA PRO A 68 -11.15 -4.29 9.43
C PRO A 68 -12.14 -4.04 8.28
N GLU A 69 -12.58 -2.80 8.11
CA GLU A 69 -13.48 -2.42 7.01
C GLU A 69 -12.78 -2.48 5.66
N ILE A 70 -11.52 -1.99 5.58
CA ILE A 70 -10.72 -2.03 4.35
C ILE A 70 -10.54 -3.46 3.86
N VAL A 71 -10.23 -4.39 4.76
CA VAL A 71 -9.98 -5.80 4.43
C VAL A 71 -11.26 -6.54 4.08
N SER A 72 -12.34 -6.32 4.83
CA SER A 72 -13.61 -7.06 4.63
C SER A 72 -14.44 -6.57 3.45
N SER A 73 -14.27 -5.31 3.04
CA SER A 73 -15.08 -4.67 2.01
C SER A 73 -14.27 -3.66 1.20
N PRO A 74 -13.18 -4.10 0.53
CA PRO A 74 -12.37 -3.21 -0.30
C PRO A 74 -13.13 -2.81 -1.58
N ASP A 75 -12.79 -1.61 -2.11
CA ASP A 75 -13.25 -1.19 -3.44
C ASP A 75 -12.36 -1.77 -4.55
N GLY A 76 -11.14 -2.16 -4.21
CA GLY A 76 -10.23 -2.88 -5.09
C GLY A 76 -9.26 -3.73 -4.29
N ILE A 77 -8.86 -4.86 -4.88
CA ILE A 77 -7.95 -5.83 -4.26
C ILE A 77 -6.99 -6.40 -5.30
N ARG A 78 -5.76 -6.69 -4.87
CA ARG A 78 -4.78 -7.39 -5.68
C ARG A 78 -4.06 -8.45 -4.84
N THR A 79 -4.01 -9.67 -5.36
CA THR A 79 -3.49 -10.87 -4.67
C THR A 79 -2.43 -11.64 -5.47
N ASP A 80 -2.10 -11.21 -6.67
CA ASP A 80 -1.28 -11.92 -7.65
C ASP A 80 0.21 -11.54 -7.60
N PHE A 81 0.69 -11.05 -6.46
CA PHE A 81 2.07 -10.62 -6.34
C PHE A 81 2.75 -11.08 -5.05
N VAL A 82 4.07 -11.05 -5.06
CA VAL A 82 4.92 -11.47 -3.95
C VAL A 82 5.97 -10.41 -3.64
N SER A 83 6.56 -10.48 -2.44
CA SER A 83 7.74 -9.70 -2.10
C SER A 83 8.98 -10.16 -2.87
N GLU A 84 10.07 -9.41 -2.82
CA GLU A 84 11.37 -9.82 -3.35
C GLU A 84 11.87 -11.15 -2.75
N GLN A 85 11.46 -11.47 -1.52
CA GLN A 85 11.75 -12.74 -0.86
C GLN A 85 10.73 -13.85 -1.18
N GLY A 86 9.84 -13.64 -2.15
CA GLY A 86 8.82 -14.60 -2.58
C GLY A 86 7.66 -14.79 -1.60
N ARG A 87 7.45 -13.88 -0.66
CA ARG A 87 6.33 -13.96 0.28
C ARG A 87 5.06 -13.41 -0.37
N PRO A 88 3.94 -14.16 -0.31
CA PRO A 88 2.68 -13.70 -0.86
C PRO A 88 2.21 -12.41 -0.20
N ARG A 89 1.71 -11.49 -1.01
CA ARG A 89 1.16 -10.21 -0.58
C ARG A 89 -0.26 -10.03 -1.07
N VAL A 90 -1.01 -9.25 -0.34
CA VAL A 90 -2.33 -8.77 -0.75
C VAL A 90 -2.40 -7.26 -0.52
N ALA A 91 -2.90 -6.54 -1.50
CA ALA A 91 -3.13 -5.10 -1.44
C ALA A 91 -4.62 -4.81 -1.54
N TYR A 92 -5.05 -3.86 -0.75
CA TYR A 92 -6.43 -3.38 -0.66
C TYR A 92 -6.45 -1.90 -0.94
N VAL A 93 -7.52 -1.43 -1.54
CA VAL A 93 -7.82 -0.01 -1.65
C VAL A 93 -9.27 0.22 -1.27
N LYS A 94 -9.53 1.26 -0.48
CA LYS A 94 -10.88 1.64 -0.12
C LYS A 94 -11.02 3.16 -0.05
N ARG A 95 -12.12 3.66 -0.59
CA ARG A 95 -12.50 5.08 -0.55
C ARG A 95 -13.30 5.37 0.70
N PHE A 96 -12.94 6.47 1.34
CA PHE A 96 -13.67 7.12 2.43
C PHE A 96 -13.93 8.57 2.06
N ASP A 97 -14.79 9.26 2.80
CA ASP A 97 -15.11 10.67 2.55
C ASP A 97 -13.88 11.58 2.62
N ASP A 98 -12.93 11.23 3.50
CA ASP A 98 -11.70 11.99 3.77
C ASP A 98 -10.48 11.50 3.00
N GLY A 99 -10.62 10.51 2.13
CA GLY A 99 -9.53 10.03 1.29
C GLY A 99 -9.67 8.59 0.81
N VAL A 100 -8.74 8.18 -0.03
CA VAL A 100 -8.58 6.81 -0.49
C VAL A 100 -7.42 6.18 0.27
N ILE A 101 -7.67 5.09 0.99
CA ILE A 101 -6.64 4.37 1.74
C ILE A 101 -6.19 3.16 0.94
N PHE A 102 -4.87 3.06 0.75
CA PHE A 102 -4.17 1.86 0.32
C PHE A 102 -3.62 1.15 1.55
N TYR A 103 -3.84 -0.15 1.63
CA TYR A 103 -3.32 -1.00 2.70
C TYR A 103 -2.75 -2.29 2.11
N MET A 104 -1.62 -2.76 2.63
CA MET A 104 -0.95 -3.96 2.14
C MET A 104 -0.58 -4.90 3.27
N GLU A 105 -0.82 -6.17 3.07
CA GLU A 105 -0.44 -7.26 3.97
C GLU A 105 0.51 -8.25 3.31
N GLU A 106 1.30 -8.93 4.12
CA GLU A 106 2.18 -10.02 3.73
C GLU A 106 1.82 -11.29 4.53
N ALA A 107 1.65 -12.40 3.81
CA ALA A 107 1.25 -13.65 4.42
C ALA A 107 2.43 -14.35 5.13
N SER A 108 2.19 -14.83 6.35
CA SER A 108 3.09 -15.70 7.09
C SER A 108 2.44 -17.05 7.36
N LYS A 109 2.78 -18.06 6.55
CA LYS A 109 2.28 -19.44 6.74
C LYS A 109 2.61 -19.98 8.14
N LYS A 110 3.81 -19.69 8.64
CA LYS A 110 4.26 -20.15 9.97
C LYS A 110 3.40 -19.59 11.11
N ARG A 111 2.97 -18.33 11.01
CA ARG A 111 2.15 -17.68 12.04
C ARG A 111 0.65 -17.77 11.74
N ARG A 112 0.27 -18.23 10.55
CA ARG A 112 -1.10 -18.20 10.02
C ARG A 112 -1.70 -16.78 10.15
N ASP A 113 -1.00 -15.82 9.59
CA ASP A 113 -1.19 -14.40 9.82
C ASP A 113 -0.97 -13.63 8.51
N LEU A 114 -1.87 -12.71 8.20
CA LEU A 114 -1.73 -11.66 7.20
C LEU A 114 -1.32 -10.39 7.94
N ARG A 115 -0.04 -10.05 7.84
CA ARG A 115 0.53 -8.92 8.58
C ARG A 115 0.56 -7.68 7.72
N GLY A 116 -0.03 -6.60 8.21
CA GLY A 116 0.08 -5.28 7.62
C GLY A 116 1.53 -4.81 7.54
N ILE A 117 1.94 -4.36 6.36
CA ILE A 117 3.30 -3.91 6.07
C ILE A 117 3.35 -2.48 5.56
N SER A 118 2.27 -1.96 4.98
CA SER A 118 2.22 -0.60 4.45
C SER A 118 0.79 -0.06 4.48
N MET A 119 0.68 1.25 4.71
CA MET A 119 -0.57 2.02 4.57
C MET A 119 -0.24 3.40 4.03
N ARG A 120 -1.04 3.87 3.07
CA ARG A 120 -0.94 5.20 2.47
C ARG A 120 -2.33 5.77 2.28
N LYS A 121 -2.42 7.08 2.29
CA LYS A 121 -3.68 7.78 2.08
C LYS A 121 -3.52 8.81 0.95
N TYR A 122 -4.53 8.92 0.14
CA TYR A 122 -4.58 9.81 -1.01
C TYR A 122 -5.85 10.67 -0.94
N PRO A 123 -5.90 11.81 -1.63
CA PRO A 123 -7.12 12.62 -1.73
C PRO A 123 -8.31 11.79 -2.23
N SER A 124 -9.52 12.09 -1.75
CA SER A 124 -10.74 11.36 -2.13
C SER A 124 -11.08 11.43 -3.62
N THR A 125 -10.49 12.36 -4.35
CA THR A 125 -10.69 12.54 -5.80
C THR A 125 -9.88 11.58 -6.67
N ILE A 126 -8.89 10.87 -6.11
CA ILE A 126 -8.06 9.94 -6.89
C ILE A 126 -8.85 8.68 -7.25
N ASP A 127 -8.54 8.11 -8.40
CA ASP A 127 -9.09 6.83 -8.81
C ASP A 127 -8.50 5.67 -8.01
N THR A 128 -9.34 4.74 -7.53
CA THR A 128 -8.93 3.60 -6.70
C THR A 128 -8.07 2.59 -7.46
N ASP A 129 -8.41 2.30 -8.72
CA ASP A 129 -7.64 1.36 -9.55
C ASP A 129 -6.25 1.91 -9.84
N ARG A 130 -6.17 3.22 -10.02
CA ARG A 130 -4.90 3.92 -10.20
C ARG A 130 -4.01 3.81 -8.95
N VAL A 131 -4.58 4.02 -7.76
CA VAL A 131 -3.85 3.85 -6.49
C VAL A 131 -3.35 2.43 -6.35
N LEU A 132 -4.20 1.44 -6.62
CA LEU A 132 -3.85 0.04 -6.51
C LEU A 132 -2.74 -0.36 -7.49
N ALA A 133 -2.83 0.04 -8.75
CA ALA A 133 -1.81 -0.22 -9.75
C ALA A 133 -0.46 0.43 -9.40
N MET A 134 -0.47 1.70 -9.02
CA MET A 134 0.71 2.47 -8.64
C MET A 134 1.42 1.88 -7.42
N ALA A 135 0.64 1.52 -6.40
CA ALA A 135 1.20 1.07 -5.13
C ALA A 135 1.68 -0.39 -5.15
N THR A 136 1.24 -1.20 -6.10
CA THR A 136 1.63 -2.60 -6.26
C THR A 136 2.64 -2.85 -7.37
N ASN A 137 2.88 -1.88 -8.23
CA ASN A 137 3.89 -1.95 -9.27
C ASN A 137 4.99 -0.90 -9.01
N PRO A 138 6.21 -1.34 -8.60
CA PRO A 138 7.30 -0.40 -8.30
C PRO A 138 7.78 0.38 -9.52
N ASN A 139 7.46 -0.09 -10.72
CA ASN A 139 7.84 0.57 -11.97
C ASN A 139 6.83 1.64 -12.42
N LEU A 140 5.70 1.75 -11.71
CA LEU A 140 4.69 2.77 -11.97
C LEU A 140 4.73 3.86 -10.91
N TYR A 141 4.78 5.10 -11.34
CA TYR A 141 4.55 6.23 -10.46
C TYR A 141 3.64 7.28 -11.11
N VAL A 142 3.01 8.07 -10.29
CA VAL A 142 2.13 9.15 -10.73
C VAL A 142 2.55 10.44 -10.04
N ARG A 143 2.78 11.46 -10.82
CA ARG A 143 3.14 12.79 -10.35
C ARG A 143 1.92 13.71 -10.45
N ASN A 144 1.46 14.24 -9.31
CA ASN A 144 0.46 15.33 -9.22
C ASN A 144 -0.70 15.25 -10.20
N GLY A 145 -1.33 14.07 -10.35
CA GLY A 145 -2.44 13.89 -11.26
C GLY A 145 -2.07 13.65 -12.72
N GLU A 146 -0.79 13.62 -13.05
CA GLU A 146 -0.29 13.29 -14.38
C GLU A 146 -0.34 11.78 -14.65
N ARG A 147 -0.03 11.38 -15.88
CA ARG A 147 -0.07 9.97 -16.29
C ARG A 147 0.84 9.10 -15.44
N ALA A 148 0.39 7.89 -15.17
CA ALA A 148 1.26 6.85 -14.64
C ALA A 148 2.42 6.62 -15.62
N TYR A 149 3.62 6.52 -15.09
CA TYR A 149 4.83 6.38 -15.86
C TYR A 149 5.47 5.02 -15.57
N ASP A 150 5.68 4.25 -16.62
CA ASP A 150 6.30 2.93 -16.49
C ASP A 150 7.82 3.04 -16.72
N HIS A 151 8.57 2.72 -15.66
CA HIS A 151 10.03 2.69 -15.72
C HIS A 151 10.60 1.34 -16.19
N SER A 152 9.76 0.33 -16.41
CA SER A 152 10.22 -1.02 -16.79
C SER A 152 10.59 -1.15 -18.26
N THR A 153 10.17 -0.22 -19.12
CA THR A 153 10.55 -0.21 -20.52
C THR A 153 11.91 0.46 -20.69
N PRO A 154 12.89 -0.20 -21.35
CA PRO A 154 14.11 0.48 -21.76
C PRO A 154 13.71 1.66 -22.64
N ASN A 155 14.12 2.82 -22.24
CA ASN A 155 13.75 4.04 -22.95
C ASN A 155 14.44 4.14 -24.28
N THR A 156 13.73 3.81 -25.33
CA THR A 156 14.12 4.12 -26.70
C THR A 156 13.44 5.39 -27.22
N ASP A 157 12.66 6.06 -26.38
CA ASP A 157 11.83 7.17 -26.80
C ASP A 157 12.38 8.51 -26.32
N THR A 158 12.67 9.40 -27.26
CA THR A 158 13.14 10.78 -27.02
C THR A 158 12.15 11.63 -26.20
N ASN A 159 10.93 11.15 -25.98
CA ASN A 159 9.93 11.83 -25.17
C ASN A 159 10.19 11.78 -23.65
N GLN A 160 11.09 10.90 -23.16
CA GLN A 160 11.45 10.87 -21.75
C GLN A 160 12.15 12.15 -21.31
N ASP A 161 13.02 12.68 -22.17
CA ASP A 161 13.76 13.89 -21.85
C ASP A 161 12.85 15.13 -21.78
N ILE A 162 11.75 15.13 -22.52
CA ILE A 162 10.77 16.22 -22.50
C ILE A 162 9.97 16.23 -21.20
N LEU A 163 9.64 15.04 -20.66
CA LEU A 163 8.88 14.93 -19.40
C LEU A 163 9.71 15.30 -18.17
N PHE A 164 11.05 15.20 -18.28
CA PHE A 164 11.96 15.54 -17.20
C PHE A 164 12.58 16.94 -17.32
N GLN A 165 12.33 17.68 -18.39
CA GLN A 165 12.90 19.02 -18.59
C GLN A 165 12.40 20.10 -17.62
N GLY A 166 11.47 19.81 -16.75
CA GLY A 166 10.85 20.77 -15.83
C GLY A 166 11.30 20.74 -14.39
N GLY A 167 12.34 20.03 -13.98
CA GLY A 167 12.63 19.96 -12.56
C GLY A 167 14.04 19.57 -12.17
N ALA A 168 14.59 20.34 -11.23
CA ALA A 168 15.84 20.05 -10.53
C ALA A 168 15.79 18.77 -9.66
N ASP A 169 14.68 18.04 -9.67
CA ASP A 169 14.32 16.95 -8.75
C ASP A 169 14.57 15.53 -9.30
N ARG A 170 15.30 15.38 -10.39
CA ARG A 170 15.62 14.05 -10.97
C ARG A 170 16.22 13.08 -9.96
N GLY A 171 17.02 13.56 -9.03
CA GLY A 171 17.66 12.73 -8.00
C GLY A 171 16.73 12.27 -6.88
N MET A 172 15.70 13.03 -6.59
CA MET A 172 14.80 12.77 -5.47
C MET A 172 13.75 11.71 -5.80
N PHE A 173 13.21 11.76 -7.02
CA PHE A 173 12.24 10.76 -7.48
C PHE A 173 12.85 9.36 -7.63
N SER A 174 14.10 9.27 -8.08
CA SER A 174 14.82 8.01 -8.22
C SER A 174 15.01 7.27 -6.88
N ARG A 175 15.24 8.01 -5.80
CA ARG A 175 15.40 7.41 -4.45
C ARG A 175 14.09 6.92 -3.85
N GLU A 176 12.99 7.58 -4.15
CA GLU A 176 11.69 7.23 -3.58
C GLU A 176 11.00 6.08 -4.30
N HIS A 177 11.30 5.86 -5.57
CA HIS A 177 10.89 4.64 -6.26
C HIS A 177 11.44 3.38 -5.57
N ASN A 178 12.68 3.44 -5.13
CA ASN A 178 13.28 2.34 -4.38
C ASN A 178 12.63 2.13 -3.02
N LEU A 179 12.11 3.18 -2.39
CA LEU A 179 11.39 3.10 -1.13
C LEU A 179 9.97 2.51 -1.29
N ILE A 180 9.29 2.84 -2.39
CA ILE A 180 7.98 2.27 -2.72
C ILE A 180 8.11 0.78 -3.08
N ALA A 181 9.22 0.38 -3.68
CA ALA A 181 9.50 -1.01 -4.01
C ALA A 181 9.86 -1.87 -2.77
N LEU A 182 10.35 -1.25 -1.71
CA LEU A 182 10.78 -1.92 -0.49
C LEU A 182 9.65 -2.03 0.57
N LEU A 183 8.56 -1.33 0.35
CA LEU A 183 7.35 -1.41 1.16
C LEU A 183 6.33 -2.33 0.51
#